data_52681332a60d1bc3b87e37bfe0bd681e
#
_entry.id   52681332a60d1bc3b87e37bfe0bd681e
#
_cell.length_a   1.000
_cell.length_b   1.000
_cell.length_c   1.000
_cell.angle_alpha   90.00
_cell.angle_beta   90.00
_cell.angle_gamma   90.00
#
_symmetry.space_group_name_H-M   'P 1'
#
loop_
_entity.id
_entity.type
_entity.pdbx_description
1 polymer ?
#
loop_
_entity_poly.entity_id
_entity_poly.type
_entity_poly.pdbx_seq_one_letter_code
_entity_poly.pdbx_strand_id
1 'polypeptide(L)'
;MILLVPADPLRLRHPDEHFVPEVEAARAAGLQVAVIDHDTLTRGGDVRQAVAAVTGSGLAVYRGWMLSSERYAAFAEALAWRGVTLRTSPEQYRRAHELPGWYAALAAVTPSSVWTTGSDQADFHRARTELGAGPAVLRDYTKSMKHYWHEAAFIPDLDDGVTAWKVASRFLELREDDFVGGFVLRRFERFASAEVRTWWVDGKCVLVGPHPDTPNDAPRVQVDLAPVAPLIAGLGLPFVTVDLALRADEVWRVMELGDGQVSDRPASIEPQAIIAALLAERPERHRSQRVRPTARQLARQG
;
A
#
# COMPACT_ATOMS: atom_id res chain seq x y z
N MET A 1 -17.92 -6.31 -11.22
CA MET A 1 -16.54 -6.21 -10.72
C MET A 1 -15.95 -7.61 -10.67
N ILE A 2 -14.66 -7.75 -10.98
CA ILE A 2 -13.93 -9.03 -10.96
C ILE A 2 -12.97 -9.00 -9.77
N LEU A 3 -12.94 -10.06 -8.96
CA LEU A 3 -11.89 -10.27 -7.97
C LEU A 3 -10.76 -11.08 -8.63
N LEU A 4 -9.55 -10.55 -8.62
CA LEU A 4 -8.34 -11.22 -9.09
C LEU A 4 -7.51 -11.67 -7.89
N VAL A 5 -7.13 -12.95 -7.86
CA VAL A 5 -6.30 -13.51 -6.79
C VAL A 5 -5.14 -14.33 -7.35
N PRO A 6 -4.03 -14.50 -6.62
CA PRO A 6 -2.97 -15.42 -7.00
C PRO A 6 -3.48 -16.84 -7.19
N ALA A 7 -2.93 -17.53 -8.17
CA ALA A 7 -3.10 -18.96 -8.32
C ALA A 7 -2.20 -19.73 -7.35
N ASP A 8 -2.64 -20.91 -6.93
CA ASP A 8 -1.79 -21.91 -6.27
C ASP A 8 -0.62 -22.29 -7.22
N PRO A 9 0.65 -22.16 -6.80
CA PRO A 9 1.81 -22.39 -7.67
C PRO A 9 1.87 -23.79 -8.31
N LEU A 10 1.26 -24.79 -7.65
CA LEU A 10 1.22 -26.16 -8.14
C LEU A 10 -0.06 -26.47 -8.93
N ARG A 11 -1.09 -25.62 -8.80
CA ARG A 11 -2.42 -25.83 -9.40
C ARG A 11 -2.95 -24.53 -9.97
N LEU A 12 -2.37 -24.03 -11.04
CA LEU A 12 -2.60 -22.70 -11.64
C LEU A 12 -4.06 -22.35 -11.97
N ARG A 13 -4.99 -23.30 -11.86
CA ARG A 13 -6.43 -23.07 -12.03
C ARG A 13 -7.19 -22.90 -10.71
N HIS A 14 -6.49 -23.05 -9.58
CA HIS A 14 -7.06 -22.90 -8.25
C HIS A 14 -6.48 -21.65 -7.59
N PRO A 15 -7.25 -20.95 -6.76
CA PRO A 15 -6.69 -19.85 -5.97
C PRO A 15 -5.67 -20.38 -4.96
N ASP A 16 -4.67 -19.57 -4.66
CA ASP A 16 -3.78 -19.77 -3.52
C ASP A 16 -4.63 -19.91 -2.24
N GLU A 17 -4.26 -20.87 -1.38
CA GLU A 17 -5.05 -21.23 -0.20
C GLU A 17 -5.28 -20.06 0.76
N HIS A 18 -4.33 -19.12 0.83
CA HIS A 18 -4.43 -17.90 1.64
C HIS A 18 -5.65 -17.04 1.25
N PHE A 19 -5.98 -16.99 -0.04
CA PHE A 19 -7.08 -16.15 -0.56
C PHE A 19 -8.40 -16.90 -0.74
N VAL A 20 -8.45 -18.22 -0.49
CA VAL A 20 -9.68 -19.02 -0.64
C VAL A 20 -10.86 -18.42 0.14
N PRO A 21 -10.73 -17.98 1.41
CA PRO A 21 -11.86 -17.40 2.13
C PRO A 21 -12.42 -16.13 1.47
N GLU A 22 -11.58 -15.26 0.92
CA GLU A 22 -12.02 -14.06 0.17
C GLU A 22 -12.67 -14.43 -1.17
N VAL A 23 -12.18 -15.48 -1.83
CA VAL A 23 -12.77 -16.03 -3.07
C VAL A 23 -14.18 -16.56 -2.81
N GLU A 24 -14.39 -17.30 -1.72
CA GLU A 24 -15.71 -17.83 -1.33
C GLU A 24 -16.67 -16.70 -1.00
N ALA A 25 -16.23 -15.70 -0.23
CA ALA A 25 -17.02 -14.52 0.07
C ALA A 25 -17.40 -13.72 -1.19
N ALA A 26 -16.47 -13.56 -2.13
CA ALA A 26 -16.71 -12.86 -3.40
C ALA A 26 -17.73 -13.61 -4.27
N ARG A 27 -17.60 -14.93 -4.37
CA ARG A 27 -18.58 -15.76 -5.12
C ARG A 27 -19.97 -15.72 -4.50
N ALA A 28 -20.05 -15.79 -3.16
CA ALA A 28 -21.31 -15.65 -2.44
C ALA A 28 -21.95 -14.26 -2.65
N ALA A 29 -21.16 -13.23 -2.85
CA ALA A 29 -21.62 -11.88 -3.20
C ALA A 29 -21.90 -11.68 -4.70
N GLY A 30 -21.82 -12.74 -5.53
CA GLY A 30 -22.08 -12.69 -6.96
C GLY A 30 -20.98 -12.08 -7.82
N LEU A 31 -19.76 -11.95 -7.29
CA LEU A 31 -18.63 -11.47 -8.05
C LEU A 31 -18.04 -12.56 -8.95
N GLN A 32 -17.58 -12.16 -10.13
CA GLN A 32 -16.68 -12.98 -10.92
C GLN A 32 -15.31 -13.05 -10.23
N VAL A 33 -14.71 -14.25 -10.19
CA VAL A 33 -13.36 -14.47 -9.67
C VAL A 33 -12.49 -15.04 -10.76
N ALA A 34 -11.26 -14.52 -10.88
CA ALA A 34 -10.25 -15.07 -11.77
C ALA A 34 -8.91 -15.20 -11.03
N VAL A 35 -8.14 -16.23 -11.40
CA VAL A 35 -6.80 -16.44 -10.87
C VAL A 35 -5.75 -15.87 -11.81
N ILE A 36 -4.64 -15.41 -11.24
CA ILE A 36 -3.48 -14.92 -11.98
C ILE A 36 -2.23 -15.70 -11.56
N ASP A 37 -1.33 -15.92 -12.48
CA ASP A 37 -0.03 -16.53 -12.18
C ASP A 37 0.91 -15.48 -11.59
N HIS A 38 0.88 -15.37 -10.25
CA HIS A 38 1.68 -14.39 -9.50
C HIS A 38 3.18 -14.66 -9.63
N ASP A 39 3.59 -15.92 -9.67
CA ASP A 39 4.99 -16.31 -9.83
C ASP A 39 5.57 -15.80 -11.15
N THR A 40 4.82 -15.93 -12.24
CA THR A 40 5.20 -15.37 -13.54
C THR A 40 5.32 -13.85 -13.49
N LEU A 41 4.44 -13.14 -12.75
CA LEU A 41 4.54 -11.68 -12.57
C LEU A 41 5.81 -11.29 -11.82
N THR A 42 6.17 -12.01 -10.76
CA THR A 42 7.32 -11.65 -9.89
C THR A 42 8.66 -12.05 -10.46
N ARG A 43 8.75 -13.17 -11.16
CA ARG A 43 10.02 -13.70 -11.70
C ARG A 43 10.43 -13.13 -13.07
N GLY A 44 9.68 -12.16 -13.60
CA GLY A 44 10.01 -11.52 -14.89
C GLY A 44 9.59 -12.32 -16.12
N GLY A 45 8.63 -13.23 -15.97
CA GLY A 45 8.04 -13.96 -17.08
C GLY A 45 7.11 -13.10 -17.96
N ASP A 46 6.46 -13.75 -18.93
CA ASP A 46 5.49 -13.06 -19.79
C ASP A 46 4.22 -12.66 -19.02
N VAL A 47 4.09 -11.38 -18.74
CA VAL A 47 2.96 -10.81 -17.98
C VAL A 47 1.61 -11.09 -18.66
N ARG A 48 1.57 -11.21 -20.00
CA ARG A 48 0.34 -11.56 -20.72
C ARG A 48 -0.07 -13.00 -20.44
N GLN A 49 0.89 -13.89 -20.28
CA GLN A 49 0.65 -15.27 -19.89
C GLN A 49 0.14 -15.33 -18.45
N ALA A 50 0.68 -14.52 -17.55
CA ALA A 50 0.24 -14.47 -16.14
C ALA A 50 -1.26 -14.15 -15.98
N VAL A 51 -1.83 -13.37 -16.89
CA VAL A 51 -3.26 -12.99 -16.89
C VAL A 51 -4.11 -13.79 -17.88
N ALA A 52 -3.59 -14.85 -18.50
CA ALA A 52 -4.28 -15.58 -19.58
C ALA A 52 -5.62 -16.18 -19.13
N ALA A 53 -5.74 -16.56 -17.86
CA ALA A 53 -6.98 -17.11 -17.27
C ALA A 53 -8.05 -16.06 -16.97
N VAL A 54 -7.74 -14.77 -17.05
CA VAL A 54 -8.69 -13.69 -16.78
C VAL A 54 -9.64 -13.56 -17.99
N THR A 55 -10.92 -13.83 -17.76
CA THR A 55 -11.99 -13.69 -18.75
C THR A 55 -12.95 -12.57 -18.34
N GLY A 56 -13.68 -12.01 -19.29
CA GLY A 56 -14.60 -10.90 -19.05
C GLY A 56 -13.92 -9.54 -19.22
N SER A 57 -14.64 -8.49 -18.88
CA SER A 57 -14.19 -7.10 -19.00
C SER A 57 -14.75 -6.23 -17.88
N GLY A 58 -14.21 -5.03 -17.71
CA GLY A 58 -14.66 -4.04 -16.74
C GLY A 58 -13.76 -3.90 -15.53
N LEU A 59 -14.32 -3.41 -14.43
CA LEU A 59 -13.57 -3.10 -13.22
C LEU A 59 -13.14 -4.36 -12.45
N ALA A 60 -11.89 -4.42 -12.04
CA ALA A 60 -11.34 -5.48 -11.21
C ALA A 60 -10.66 -4.93 -9.95
N VAL A 61 -10.62 -5.73 -8.90
CA VAL A 61 -9.81 -5.53 -7.70
C VAL A 61 -8.86 -6.71 -7.57
N TYR A 62 -7.60 -6.44 -7.39
CA TYR A 62 -6.61 -7.44 -7.06
C TYR A 62 -6.59 -7.65 -5.55
N ARG A 63 -6.62 -8.89 -5.10
CA ARG A 63 -6.34 -9.29 -3.71
C ARG A 63 -5.27 -10.35 -3.75
N GLY A 64 -4.03 -9.95 -3.41
CA GLY A 64 -2.91 -10.85 -3.58
C GLY A 64 -1.63 -10.35 -2.94
N TRP A 65 -0.56 -11.07 -3.22
CA TRP A 65 0.76 -10.73 -2.75
C TRP A 65 1.27 -9.44 -3.39
N MET A 66 2.13 -8.74 -2.67
CA MET A 66 2.72 -7.48 -3.09
C MET A 66 3.52 -7.65 -4.40
N LEU A 67 3.44 -6.64 -5.24
CA LEU A 67 4.23 -6.49 -6.45
C LEU A 67 5.09 -5.22 -6.34
N SER A 68 6.25 -5.18 -6.99
CA SER A 68 6.93 -3.89 -7.20
C SER A 68 6.05 -2.95 -8.05
N SER A 69 6.28 -1.65 -7.94
CA SER A 69 5.50 -0.65 -8.70
C SER A 69 5.57 -0.90 -10.21
N GLU A 70 6.73 -1.34 -10.73
CA GLU A 70 6.93 -1.67 -12.14
C GLU A 70 6.16 -2.93 -12.54
N ARG A 71 6.18 -3.97 -11.69
CA ARG A 71 5.44 -5.22 -11.94
C ARG A 71 3.93 -4.98 -11.89
N TYR A 72 3.48 -4.16 -10.95
CA TYR A 72 2.07 -3.78 -10.89
C TYR A 72 1.63 -2.99 -12.13
N ALA A 73 2.47 -2.08 -12.64
CA ALA A 73 2.18 -1.34 -13.87
C ALA A 73 2.07 -2.26 -15.09
N ALA A 74 3.02 -3.18 -15.26
CA ALA A 74 2.98 -4.18 -16.33
C ALA A 74 1.74 -5.11 -16.23
N PHE A 75 1.38 -5.51 -15.01
CA PHE A 75 0.17 -6.29 -14.74
C PHE A 75 -1.10 -5.52 -15.13
N ALA A 76 -1.22 -4.24 -14.75
CA ALA A 76 -2.35 -3.40 -15.10
C ALA A 76 -2.48 -3.21 -16.62
N GLU A 77 -1.35 -3.03 -17.32
CA GLU A 77 -1.32 -2.94 -18.79
C GLU A 77 -1.80 -4.24 -19.44
N ALA A 78 -1.29 -5.39 -19.01
CA ALA A 78 -1.69 -6.69 -19.54
C ALA A 78 -3.20 -6.96 -19.35
N LEU A 79 -3.76 -6.55 -18.20
CA LEU A 79 -5.20 -6.62 -17.96
C LEU A 79 -6.00 -5.68 -18.87
N ALA A 80 -5.49 -4.45 -19.10
CA ALA A 80 -6.14 -3.47 -19.97
C ALA A 80 -6.26 -3.99 -21.42
N TRP A 81 -5.26 -4.71 -21.94
CA TRP A 81 -5.33 -5.41 -23.22
C TRP A 81 -6.45 -6.45 -23.30
N ARG A 82 -6.92 -6.94 -22.15
CA ARG A 82 -8.06 -7.88 -22.05
C ARG A 82 -9.38 -7.17 -21.74
N GLY A 83 -9.40 -5.84 -21.71
CA GLY A 83 -10.58 -5.04 -21.39
C GLY A 83 -10.90 -4.98 -19.89
N VAL A 84 -9.92 -5.32 -19.02
CA VAL A 84 -10.07 -5.30 -17.57
C VAL A 84 -9.26 -4.13 -17.00
N THR A 85 -9.90 -3.30 -16.15
CA THR A 85 -9.27 -2.13 -15.52
C THR A 85 -9.19 -2.35 -14.02
N LEU A 86 -8.00 -2.23 -13.44
CA LEU A 86 -7.83 -2.29 -11.98
C LEU A 86 -8.45 -1.06 -11.30
N ARG A 87 -9.07 -1.27 -10.13
CA ARG A 87 -9.63 -0.19 -9.29
C ARG A 87 -8.56 0.80 -8.86
N THR A 88 -7.38 0.32 -8.50
CA THR A 88 -6.20 1.12 -8.21
C THR A 88 -5.34 1.22 -9.47
N SER A 89 -5.08 2.44 -9.95
CA SER A 89 -4.15 2.64 -11.08
C SER A 89 -2.71 2.38 -10.65
N PRO A 90 -1.77 2.13 -11.60
CA PRO A 90 -0.34 1.99 -11.27
C PRO A 90 0.24 3.17 -10.51
N GLU A 91 -0.15 4.39 -10.85
CA GLU A 91 0.28 5.61 -10.15
C GLU A 91 -0.27 5.65 -8.72
N GLN A 92 -1.55 5.29 -8.51
CA GLN A 92 -2.16 5.22 -7.19
C GLN A 92 -1.53 4.13 -6.32
N TYR A 93 -1.23 2.96 -6.90
CA TYR A 93 -0.53 1.87 -6.23
C TYR A 93 0.84 2.33 -5.73
N ARG A 94 1.65 2.89 -6.62
CA ARG A 94 2.97 3.44 -6.29
C ARG A 94 2.87 4.49 -5.20
N ARG A 95 1.94 5.43 -5.34
CA ARG A 95 1.72 6.51 -4.37
C ARG A 95 1.35 5.98 -2.99
N ALA A 96 0.52 4.94 -2.90
CA ALA A 96 0.17 4.32 -1.64
C ALA A 96 1.32 3.52 -1.02
N HIS A 97 2.15 2.91 -1.87
CA HIS A 97 3.11 1.91 -1.44
C HIS A 97 4.47 2.48 -1.09
N GLU A 98 4.91 3.52 -1.81
CA GLU A 98 6.19 4.16 -1.59
C GLU A 98 6.04 5.37 -0.66
N LEU A 99 6.78 5.40 0.46
CA LEU A 99 6.67 6.46 1.48
C LEU A 99 6.72 7.88 0.91
N PRO A 100 7.62 8.24 -0.03
CA PRO A 100 7.64 9.59 -0.62
C PRO A 100 6.32 9.99 -1.30
N GLY A 101 5.54 9.02 -1.77
CA GLY A 101 4.28 9.26 -2.48
C GLY A 101 3.15 9.82 -1.58
N TRP A 102 3.17 9.50 -0.29
CA TRP A 102 2.13 9.90 0.66
C TRP A 102 2.63 10.78 1.82
N TYR A 103 3.95 10.80 2.06
CA TYR A 103 4.54 11.46 3.24
C TYR A 103 4.10 12.91 3.39
N ALA A 104 4.18 13.70 2.33
CA ALA A 104 3.85 15.13 2.41
C ALA A 104 2.43 15.39 2.89
N ALA A 105 1.46 14.53 2.51
CA ALA A 105 0.07 14.65 2.93
C ALA A 105 -0.13 14.24 4.41
N LEU A 106 0.71 13.35 4.93
CA LEU A 106 0.59 12.78 6.28
C LEU A 106 1.69 13.26 7.24
N ALA A 107 2.54 14.21 6.84
CA ALA A 107 3.71 14.65 7.61
C ALA A 107 3.38 15.10 9.05
N ALA A 108 2.20 15.70 9.26
CA ALA A 108 1.76 16.14 10.59
C ALA A 108 1.43 14.97 11.53
N VAL A 109 1.06 13.80 10.99
CA VAL A 109 0.55 12.65 11.74
C VAL A 109 1.44 11.42 11.65
N THR A 110 2.61 11.51 11.03
CA THR A 110 3.59 10.43 10.87
C THR A 110 4.95 10.87 11.42
N PRO A 111 5.85 9.97 11.85
CA PRO A 111 7.20 10.38 12.29
C PRO A 111 7.96 11.12 11.18
N SER A 112 8.69 12.17 11.55
CA SER A 112 9.52 12.94 10.62
C SER A 112 10.46 12.02 9.85
N SER A 113 10.50 12.17 8.53
CA SER A 113 11.26 11.31 7.65
C SER A 113 11.97 12.12 6.57
N VAL A 114 13.20 11.70 6.24
CA VAL A 114 13.99 12.19 5.12
C VAL A 114 14.44 10.99 4.31
N TRP A 115 14.57 11.14 2.99
CA TRP A 115 14.97 10.03 2.14
C TRP A 115 15.96 10.43 1.05
N THR A 116 16.67 9.43 0.54
CA THR A 116 17.58 9.56 -0.60
C THR A 116 16.90 9.07 -1.88
N THR A 117 17.48 9.36 -3.02
CA THR A 117 17.23 8.62 -4.26
C THR A 117 18.43 7.69 -4.48
N GLY A 118 18.18 6.38 -4.50
CA GLY A 118 19.25 5.39 -4.57
C GLY A 118 19.98 5.16 -3.24
N SER A 119 21.11 4.48 -3.31
CA SER A 119 21.86 3.92 -2.17
C SER A 119 23.23 4.57 -1.95
N ASP A 120 23.46 5.76 -2.51
CA ASP A 120 24.75 6.46 -2.37
C ASP A 120 25.04 6.87 -0.92
N GLN A 121 26.28 6.60 -0.48
CA GLN A 121 26.70 6.90 0.89
C GLN A 121 26.70 8.39 1.21
N ALA A 122 27.10 9.24 0.26
CA ALA A 122 27.13 10.69 0.49
C ALA A 122 25.70 11.24 0.63
N ASP A 123 24.75 10.72 -0.17
CA ASP A 123 23.33 11.07 -0.06
C ASP A 123 22.75 10.62 1.28
N PHE A 124 23.08 9.41 1.72
CA PHE A 124 22.70 8.94 3.05
C PHE A 124 23.23 9.85 4.17
N HIS A 125 24.49 10.28 4.08
CA HIS A 125 25.07 11.19 5.07
C HIS A 125 24.43 12.59 5.04
N ARG A 126 23.98 13.07 3.87
CA ARG A 126 23.19 14.31 3.78
C ARG A 126 21.82 14.14 4.45
N ALA A 127 21.11 13.05 4.13
CA ALA A 127 19.79 12.77 4.69
C ALA A 127 19.82 12.64 6.24
N ARG A 128 20.83 11.95 6.82
CA ARG A 128 20.94 11.85 8.28
C ARG A 128 21.20 13.21 8.93
N THR A 129 22.00 14.07 8.30
CA THR A 129 22.27 15.42 8.80
C THR A 129 21.02 16.29 8.73
N GLU A 130 20.23 16.17 7.66
CA GLU A 130 18.95 16.88 7.50
C GLU A 130 17.92 16.45 8.55
N LEU A 131 17.81 15.14 8.83
CA LEU A 131 16.92 14.67 9.89
C LEU A 131 17.37 15.12 11.28
N GLY A 132 18.70 15.32 11.49
CA GLY A 132 19.30 15.77 12.74
C GLY A 132 19.58 14.64 13.73
N ALA A 133 20.23 14.98 14.85
CA ALA A 133 20.70 14.07 15.90
C ALA A 133 19.62 13.18 16.49
N GLY A 134 20.05 12.08 17.13
CA GLY A 134 19.21 11.13 17.86
C GLY A 134 18.78 9.90 17.08
N PRO A 135 17.95 9.04 17.68
CA PRO A 135 17.63 7.74 17.13
C PRO A 135 16.70 7.80 15.92
N ALA A 136 16.89 6.86 14.97
CA ALA A 136 16.08 6.73 13.78
C ALA A 136 15.83 5.27 13.43
N VAL A 137 14.79 5.05 12.61
CA VAL A 137 14.51 3.80 11.96
C VAL A 137 14.84 3.93 10.48
N LEU A 138 15.62 2.98 9.97
CA LEU A 138 15.96 2.86 8.57
C LEU A 138 14.99 1.94 7.84
N ARG A 139 14.59 2.34 6.65
CA ARG A 139 13.84 1.53 5.69
C ARG A 139 14.20 1.95 4.26
N ASP A 140 13.72 1.23 3.26
CA ASP A 140 13.58 1.77 1.92
C ASP A 140 12.20 2.41 1.72
N TYR A 141 11.84 2.77 0.50
CA TYR A 141 10.55 3.41 0.21
C TYR A 141 9.36 2.54 0.62
N THR A 142 9.51 1.21 0.64
CA THR A 142 8.42 0.24 0.81
C THR A 142 8.51 -0.57 2.09
N LYS A 143 9.71 -0.96 2.54
CA LYS A 143 9.89 -1.93 3.62
C LYS A 143 10.99 -1.53 4.60
N SER A 144 10.84 -1.98 5.86
CA SER A 144 11.88 -1.98 6.87
C SER A 144 12.39 -3.41 7.11
N MET A 145 13.58 -3.52 7.69
CA MET A 145 14.16 -4.81 8.10
C MET A 145 13.93 -5.05 9.61
N LYS A 146 12.66 -4.92 10.08
CA LYS A 146 12.29 -5.00 11.50
C LYS A 146 12.71 -6.29 12.20
N HIS A 147 12.83 -7.40 11.47
CA HIS A 147 13.33 -8.67 12.00
C HIS A 147 14.84 -8.65 12.32
N TYR A 148 15.57 -7.71 11.73
CA TYR A 148 16.99 -7.44 11.96
C TYR A 148 17.16 -6.08 12.65
N TRP A 149 16.35 -5.81 13.70
CA TRP A 149 16.18 -4.50 14.33
C TRP A 149 17.50 -3.81 14.63
N HIS A 150 18.40 -4.46 15.37
CA HIS A 150 19.67 -3.86 15.79
C HIS A 150 20.75 -3.87 14.71
N GLU A 151 20.59 -4.68 13.66
CA GLU A 151 21.61 -4.83 12.61
C GLU A 151 21.32 -3.91 11.42
N ALA A 152 20.04 -3.80 11.01
CA ALA A 152 19.65 -3.24 9.72
C ALA A 152 18.43 -2.30 9.77
N ALA A 153 17.87 -1.99 10.96
CA ALA A 153 16.70 -1.12 11.04
C ALA A 153 16.86 0.04 12.02
N PHE A 154 17.44 -0.18 13.20
CA PHE A 154 17.56 0.83 14.23
C PHE A 154 18.94 1.49 14.22
N ILE A 155 18.97 2.80 14.09
CA ILE A 155 20.18 3.64 14.23
C ILE A 155 20.07 4.35 15.57
N PRO A 156 20.96 4.04 16.53
CA PRO A 156 20.89 4.61 17.88
C PRO A 156 21.08 6.13 17.93
N ASP A 157 21.98 6.63 17.10
CA ASP A 157 22.24 8.06 16.98
C ASP A 157 22.69 8.39 15.54
N LEU A 158 21.99 9.33 14.91
CA LEU A 158 22.33 9.81 13.58
C LEU A 158 23.62 10.66 13.54
N ASP A 159 24.09 11.19 14.68
CA ASP A 159 25.37 11.92 14.73
C ASP A 159 26.57 10.98 14.61
N ASP A 160 26.43 9.71 15.03
CA ASP A 160 27.45 8.69 14.76
C ASP A 160 27.30 8.18 13.32
N GLY A 161 27.93 8.89 12.38
CA GLY A 161 27.89 8.54 10.96
C GLY A 161 28.51 7.19 10.62
N VAL A 162 29.43 6.68 11.42
CA VAL A 162 30.07 5.37 11.20
C VAL A 162 29.07 4.25 11.53
N THR A 163 28.47 4.30 12.71
CA THR A 163 27.43 3.33 13.11
C THR A 163 26.21 3.43 12.21
N ALA A 164 25.76 4.63 11.85
CA ALA A 164 24.63 4.81 10.96
C ALA A 164 24.86 4.18 9.57
N TRP A 165 26.05 4.38 8.99
CA TRP A 165 26.39 3.78 7.71
C TRP A 165 26.56 2.24 7.78
N LYS A 166 27.07 1.71 8.91
CA LYS A 166 27.13 0.25 9.11
C LYS A 166 25.73 -0.37 9.07
N VAL A 167 24.75 0.25 9.72
CA VAL A 167 23.34 -0.20 9.66
C VAL A 167 22.79 -0.11 8.24
N ALA A 168 23.07 0.99 7.52
CA ALA A 168 22.61 1.18 6.15
C ALA A 168 23.25 0.18 5.17
N SER A 169 24.53 -0.11 5.30
CA SER A 169 25.20 -1.14 4.49
C SER A 169 24.62 -2.52 4.74
N ARG A 170 24.35 -2.85 6.02
CA ARG A 170 23.73 -4.12 6.36
C ARG A 170 22.29 -4.23 5.83
N PHE A 171 21.56 -3.13 5.85
CA PHE A 171 20.23 -3.05 5.24
C PHE A 171 20.28 -3.38 3.74
N LEU A 172 21.22 -2.79 2.98
CA LEU A 172 21.41 -3.08 1.55
C LEU A 172 21.74 -4.54 1.30
N GLU A 173 22.66 -5.11 2.08
CA GLU A 173 23.03 -6.53 1.97
C GLU A 173 21.82 -7.46 2.15
N LEU A 174 20.89 -7.12 3.04
CA LEU A 174 19.71 -7.94 3.32
C LEU A 174 18.55 -7.68 2.35
N ARG A 175 18.52 -6.51 1.70
CA ARG A 175 17.49 -6.17 0.72
C ARG A 175 17.85 -6.63 -0.69
N GLU A 176 19.14 -6.71 -1.01
CA GLU A 176 19.61 -7.13 -2.33
C GLU A 176 18.82 -6.45 -3.47
N ASP A 177 18.28 -7.23 -4.41
CA ASP A 177 17.48 -6.76 -5.53
C ASP A 177 16.07 -6.23 -5.12
N ASP A 178 15.66 -6.47 -3.87
CA ASP A 178 14.39 -5.97 -3.33
C ASP A 178 14.48 -4.52 -2.79
N PHE A 179 15.66 -3.88 -2.84
CA PHE A 179 15.81 -2.49 -2.43
C PHE A 179 15.07 -1.54 -3.38
N VAL A 180 14.11 -0.76 -2.84
CA VAL A 180 13.25 0.11 -3.63
C VAL A 180 13.54 1.59 -3.38
N GLY A 181 13.82 2.31 -4.45
CA GLY A 181 13.88 3.78 -4.49
C GLY A 181 15.11 4.37 -3.80
N GLY A 182 15.15 4.37 -2.48
CA GLY A 182 16.24 4.96 -1.70
C GLY A 182 16.11 4.65 -0.21
N PHE A 183 17.12 5.05 0.55
CA PHE A 183 17.03 5.01 2.01
C PHE A 183 15.98 5.99 2.51
N VAL A 184 15.21 5.57 3.50
CA VAL A 184 14.34 6.44 4.32
C VAL A 184 14.82 6.39 5.75
N LEU A 185 15.26 7.52 6.25
CA LEU A 185 15.56 7.74 7.66
C LEU A 185 14.33 8.33 8.33
N ARG A 186 13.82 7.67 9.33
CA ARG A 186 12.60 8.04 10.02
C ARG A 186 12.88 8.23 11.49
N ARG A 187 12.47 9.37 12.07
CA ARG A 187 12.63 9.64 13.48
C ARG A 187 12.04 8.50 14.32
N PHE A 188 12.83 7.96 15.25
CA PHE A 188 12.32 6.96 16.18
C PHE A 188 11.36 7.61 17.17
N GLU A 189 10.17 7.04 17.29
CA GLU A 189 9.18 7.39 18.31
C GLU A 189 8.89 6.16 19.18
N ARG A 190 8.58 6.38 20.48
CA ARG A 190 8.19 5.28 21.39
C ARG A 190 6.69 5.12 21.37
N PHE A 191 6.23 3.89 21.12
CA PHE A 191 4.82 3.55 21.07
C PHE A 191 4.42 2.76 22.31
N ALA A 192 3.20 3.03 22.80
CA ALA A 192 2.58 2.39 23.97
C ALA A 192 1.67 1.23 23.59
N SER A 193 1.35 1.05 22.29
CA SER A 193 0.49 -0.04 21.79
C SER A 193 1.12 -0.77 20.62
N ALA A 194 0.63 -1.98 20.34
CA ALA A 194 0.79 -2.62 19.05
C ALA A 194 0.10 -1.80 17.94
N GLU A 195 0.47 -2.08 16.70
CA GLU A 195 -0.13 -1.42 15.53
C GLU A 195 -1.57 -1.90 15.30
N VAL A 196 -2.40 -0.98 14.84
CA VAL A 196 -3.78 -1.21 14.40
C VAL A 196 -3.85 -1.00 12.91
N ARG A 197 -4.36 -1.97 12.17
CA ARG A 197 -4.63 -1.81 10.74
C ARG A 197 -6.03 -1.29 10.51
N THR A 198 -6.12 -0.19 9.77
CA THR A 198 -7.39 0.38 9.32
C THR A 198 -7.51 0.26 7.80
N TRP A 199 -8.71 -0.03 7.30
CA TRP A 199 -9.00 -0.20 5.88
C TRP A 199 -9.87 0.94 5.40
N TRP A 200 -9.50 1.53 4.28
CA TRP A 200 -10.14 2.73 3.74
C TRP A 200 -10.55 2.50 2.30
N VAL A 201 -11.81 2.77 1.99
CA VAL A 201 -12.37 2.71 0.64
C VAL A 201 -12.88 4.10 0.29
N ASP A 202 -12.40 4.63 -0.84
CA ASP A 202 -12.73 5.99 -1.34
C ASP A 202 -12.65 7.07 -0.23
N GLY A 203 -11.61 6.99 0.62
CA GLY A 203 -11.32 7.94 1.69
C GLY A 203 -12.15 7.76 2.98
N LYS A 204 -12.92 6.69 3.11
CA LYS A 204 -13.70 6.35 4.31
C LYS A 204 -13.11 5.13 4.99
N CYS A 205 -12.88 5.20 6.30
CA CYS A 205 -12.52 4.03 7.09
C CYS A 205 -13.70 3.08 7.17
N VAL A 206 -13.50 1.84 6.73
CA VAL A 206 -14.56 0.81 6.66
C VAL A 206 -14.33 -0.34 7.63
N LEU A 207 -13.07 -0.60 8.00
CA LEU A 207 -12.72 -1.67 8.93
C LEU A 207 -11.53 -1.23 9.81
N VAL A 208 -11.52 -1.72 11.04
CA VAL A 208 -10.43 -1.53 12.02
C VAL A 208 -10.16 -2.88 12.67
N GLY A 209 -8.90 -3.28 12.73
CA GLY A 209 -8.48 -4.53 13.36
C GLY A 209 -7.03 -4.50 13.82
N PRO A 210 -6.56 -5.54 14.51
CA PRO A 210 -5.15 -5.66 14.86
C PRO A 210 -4.30 -5.78 13.60
N HIS A 211 -3.01 -5.43 13.72
CA HIS A 211 -2.08 -5.66 12.63
C HIS A 211 -1.88 -7.18 12.43
N PRO A 212 -1.78 -7.69 11.18
CA PRO A 212 -1.61 -9.13 10.92
C PRO A 212 -0.41 -9.77 11.61
N ASP A 213 0.69 -9.04 11.82
CA ASP A 213 1.87 -9.54 12.52
C ASP A 213 1.67 -9.68 14.05
N THR A 214 0.65 -9.00 14.60
CA THR A 214 0.31 -9.02 16.02
C THR A 214 -1.19 -9.22 16.23
N PRO A 215 -1.76 -10.33 15.72
CA PRO A 215 -3.22 -10.51 15.61
C PRO A 215 -3.94 -10.60 16.96
N ASN A 216 -3.20 -10.87 18.03
CA ASN A 216 -3.74 -10.99 19.39
C ASN A 216 -3.55 -9.71 20.23
N ASP A 217 -2.85 -8.71 19.71
CA ASP A 217 -2.48 -7.48 20.43
C ASP A 217 -3.41 -6.32 20.03
N ALA A 218 -4.70 -6.51 20.21
CA ALA A 218 -5.65 -5.41 20.02
C ALA A 218 -5.35 -4.26 20.99
N PRO A 219 -5.33 -3.00 20.54
CA PRO A 219 -5.11 -1.86 21.44
C PRO A 219 -6.24 -1.77 22.47
N ARG A 220 -5.88 -1.44 23.70
CA ARG A 220 -6.84 -1.26 24.80
C ARG A 220 -7.63 0.04 24.70
N VAL A 221 -7.21 0.95 23.84
CA VAL A 221 -7.79 2.27 23.62
C VAL A 221 -8.40 2.32 22.24
N GLN A 222 -9.60 2.89 22.14
CA GLN A 222 -10.25 3.11 20.84
C GLN A 222 -9.39 4.03 19.97
N VAL A 223 -9.24 3.67 18.69
CA VAL A 223 -8.46 4.45 17.73
C VAL A 223 -9.19 5.77 17.43
N ASP A 224 -8.53 6.89 17.68
CA ASP A 224 -9.00 8.20 17.24
C ASP A 224 -8.56 8.44 15.79
N LEU A 225 -9.52 8.37 14.88
CA LEU A 225 -9.29 8.61 13.46
C LEU A 225 -9.51 10.08 13.04
N ALA A 226 -10.02 10.95 13.94
CA ALA A 226 -10.37 12.31 13.59
C ALA A 226 -9.21 13.13 13.01
N PRO A 227 -7.96 13.03 13.53
CA PRO A 227 -6.83 13.75 12.95
C PRO A 227 -6.36 13.19 11.59
N VAL A 228 -6.63 11.89 11.32
CA VAL A 228 -6.09 11.17 10.17
C VAL A 228 -7.08 11.12 9.01
N ALA A 229 -8.39 10.99 9.29
CA ALA A 229 -9.41 10.76 8.28
C ALA A 229 -9.47 11.82 7.17
N PRO A 230 -9.43 13.14 7.43
CA PRO A 230 -9.44 14.12 6.36
C PRO A 230 -8.19 14.08 5.48
N LEU A 231 -7.03 13.70 6.06
CA LEU A 231 -5.77 13.59 5.33
C LEU A 231 -5.78 12.38 4.39
N ILE A 232 -6.27 11.23 4.86
CA ILE A 232 -6.42 10.02 4.03
C ILE A 232 -7.44 10.27 2.90
N ALA A 233 -8.57 10.89 3.21
CA ALA A 233 -9.55 11.27 2.18
C ALA A 233 -8.95 12.21 1.12
N GLY A 234 -8.10 13.14 1.54
CA GLY A 234 -7.39 14.07 0.66
C GLY A 234 -6.37 13.42 -0.28
N LEU A 235 -5.90 12.20 0.01
CA LEU A 235 -5.04 11.44 -0.90
C LEU A 235 -5.80 11.02 -2.18
N GLY A 236 -7.11 10.85 -2.14
CA GLY A 236 -7.91 10.43 -3.29
C GLY A 236 -7.61 9.01 -3.77
N LEU A 237 -7.08 8.16 -2.89
CA LEU A 237 -6.75 6.76 -3.19
C LEU A 237 -7.99 5.87 -3.00
N PRO A 238 -8.24 4.92 -3.91
CA PRO A 238 -9.51 4.19 -3.94
C PRO A 238 -9.61 3.09 -2.88
N PHE A 239 -8.48 2.49 -2.49
CA PHE A 239 -8.45 1.39 -1.53
C PHE A 239 -7.08 1.30 -0.88
N VAL A 240 -7.00 1.65 0.41
CA VAL A 240 -5.73 1.67 1.14
C VAL A 240 -5.89 1.08 2.54
N THR A 241 -4.78 0.65 3.12
CA THR A 241 -4.64 0.39 4.55
C THR A 241 -3.78 1.47 5.18
N VAL A 242 -4.08 1.79 6.44
CA VAL A 242 -3.27 2.67 7.27
C VAL A 242 -3.00 1.96 8.58
N ASP A 243 -1.74 1.75 8.88
CA ASP A 243 -1.30 1.20 10.15
C ASP A 243 -1.02 2.34 11.13
N LEU A 244 -1.64 2.27 12.29
CA LEU A 244 -1.59 3.29 13.32
C LEU A 244 -1.05 2.69 14.61
N ALA A 245 -0.19 3.44 15.31
CA ALA A 245 0.26 3.08 16.65
C ALA A 245 0.05 4.26 17.62
N LEU A 246 -0.28 3.95 18.86
CA LEU A 246 -0.45 4.93 19.93
C LEU A 246 0.91 5.28 20.50
N ARG A 247 1.34 6.54 20.37
CA ARG A 247 2.57 7.03 20.97
C ARG A 247 2.41 7.18 22.49
N ALA A 248 3.52 7.22 23.21
CA ALA A 248 3.53 7.25 24.68
C ALA A 248 2.82 8.48 25.29
N ASP A 249 2.62 9.54 24.52
CA ASP A 249 1.86 10.75 24.88
C ASP A 249 0.38 10.71 24.42
N GLU A 250 -0.12 9.52 24.15
CA GLU A 250 -1.53 9.25 23.75
C GLU A 250 -1.93 9.83 22.37
N VAL A 251 -0.97 10.13 21.50
CA VAL A 251 -1.21 10.59 20.13
C VAL A 251 -1.12 9.41 19.15
N TRP A 252 -2.16 9.18 18.36
CA TRP A 252 -2.14 8.19 17.28
C TRP A 252 -1.26 8.67 16.12
N ARG A 253 -0.35 7.80 15.69
CA ARG A 253 0.62 8.09 14.62
C ARG A 253 0.44 7.11 13.48
N VAL A 254 0.49 7.61 12.24
CA VAL A 254 0.53 6.77 11.04
C VAL A 254 1.91 6.12 10.94
N MET A 255 1.93 4.81 10.99
CA MET A 255 3.15 4.02 10.85
C MET A 255 3.43 3.67 9.41
N GLU A 256 2.41 3.21 8.69
CA GLU A 256 2.50 2.82 7.29
C GLU A 256 1.19 3.13 6.57
N LEU A 257 1.29 3.47 5.29
CA LEU A 257 0.21 3.48 4.34
C LEU A 257 0.54 2.44 3.28
N GLY A 258 -0.43 1.61 2.91
CA GLY A 258 -0.28 0.59 1.89
C GLY A 258 -1.47 0.54 0.94
N ASP A 259 -1.30 -0.04 -0.23
CA ASP A 259 -2.44 -0.35 -1.10
C ASP A 259 -3.25 -1.51 -0.50
N GLY A 260 -4.55 -1.33 -0.35
CA GLY A 260 -5.44 -2.33 0.24
C GLY A 260 -5.52 -3.64 -0.55
N GLN A 261 -5.16 -3.62 -1.83
CA GLN A 261 -5.17 -4.82 -2.66
C GLN A 261 -4.11 -5.85 -2.24
N VAL A 262 -2.97 -5.38 -1.70
CA VAL A 262 -1.84 -6.23 -1.30
C VAL A 262 -1.60 -6.22 0.20
N SER A 263 -2.53 -5.65 0.95
CA SER A 263 -2.48 -5.66 2.41
C SER A 263 -3.18 -6.90 2.95
N ASP A 264 -2.49 -7.61 3.83
CA ASP A 264 -3.02 -8.83 4.42
C ASP A 264 -4.19 -8.55 5.37
N ARG A 265 -5.16 -9.45 5.38
CA ARG A 265 -6.35 -9.36 6.22
C ARG A 265 -6.07 -10.04 7.57
N PRO A 266 -6.24 -9.35 8.70
CA PRO A 266 -6.19 -10.00 10.00
C PRO A 266 -7.23 -11.13 10.11
N ALA A 267 -6.86 -12.23 10.74
CA ALA A 267 -7.76 -13.38 10.90
C ALA A 267 -9.07 -13.03 11.63
N SER A 268 -9.06 -11.98 12.46
CA SER A 268 -10.24 -11.48 13.19
C SER A 268 -11.23 -10.68 12.33
N ILE A 269 -10.86 -10.32 11.09
CA ILE A 269 -11.76 -9.64 10.15
C ILE A 269 -12.33 -10.69 9.19
N GLU A 270 -13.66 -10.80 9.18
CA GLU A 270 -14.34 -11.73 8.28
C GLU A 270 -14.12 -11.35 6.80
N PRO A 271 -13.86 -12.32 5.91
CA PRO A 271 -13.63 -12.06 4.48
C PRO A 271 -14.77 -11.29 3.83
N GLN A 272 -16.02 -11.58 4.24
CA GLN A 272 -17.22 -10.92 3.76
C GLN A 272 -17.22 -9.42 4.02
N ALA A 273 -16.60 -8.97 5.12
CA ALA A 273 -16.54 -7.56 5.46
C ALA A 273 -15.69 -6.76 4.46
N ILE A 274 -14.56 -7.31 4.01
CA ILE A 274 -13.73 -6.68 2.97
C ILE A 274 -14.46 -6.67 1.63
N ILE A 275 -15.06 -7.78 1.24
CA ILE A 275 -15.81 -7.88 -0.03
C ILE A 275 -16.98 -6.90 -0.03
N ALA A 276 -17.76 -6.82 1.06
CA ALA A 276 -18.85 -5.85 1.19
C ALA A 276 -18.35 -4.39 1.11
N ALA A 277 -17.23 -4.07 1.75
CA ALA A 277 -16.64 -2.75 1.69
C ALA A 277 -16.20 -2.35 0.27
N LEU A 278 -15.66 -3.30 -0.51
CA LEU A 278 -15.27 -3.09 -1.90
C LEU A 278 -16.46 -2.92 -2.85
N LEU A 279 -17.61 -3.51 -2.51
CA LEU A 279 -18.85 -3.42 -3.27
C LEU A 279 -19.69 -2.19 -2.92
N ALA A 280 -19.47 -1.57 -1.76
CA ALA A 280 -20.18 -0.35 -1.38
C ALA A 280 -20.03 0.71 -2.48
N GLU A 281 -21.14 1.26 -2.94
CA GLU A 281 -21.20 2.18 -4.07
C GLU A 281 -20.31 3.39 -3.82
N ARG A 282 -19.53 3.79 -4.83
CA ARG A 282 -18.95 5.13 -4.87
C ARG A 282 -20.09 6.14 -4.81
N PRO A 283 -20.11 7.10 -3.84
CA PRO A 283 -20.97 8.25 -3.99
C PRO A 283 -20.62 8.88 -5.36
N GLU A 284 -21.62 9.06 -6.21
CA GLU A 284 -21.46 9.65 -7.54
C GLU A 284 -20.63 10.92 -7.41
N ARG A 285 -19.38 10.89 -7.82
CA ARG A 285 -18.65 12.12 -8.08
C ARG A 285 -19.43 12.82 -9.19
N HIS A 286 -19.96 13.99 -8.92
CA HIS A 286 -20.62 14.85 -9.88
C HIS A 286 -19.95 14.66 -11.24
N ARG A 287 -20.66 14.03 -12.18
CA ARG A 287 -20.34 14.12 -13.59
C ARG A 287 -20.31 15.61 -13.89
N SER A 288 -19.10 16.15 -14.06
CA SER A 288 -18.94 17.49 -14.59
C SER A 288 -19.81 17.53 -15.84
N GLN A 289 -20.88 18.33 -15.79
CA GLN A 289 -21.77 18.58 -16.91
C GLN A 289 -20.87 18.99 -18.07
N ARG A 290 -20.67 18.10 -19.01
CA ARG A 290 -20.24 18.51 -20.35
C ARG A 290 -21.40 19.38 -20.84
N VAL A 291 -21.23 20.69 -20.71
CA VAL A 291 -22.07 21.68 -21.35
C VAL A 291 -21.97 21.37 -22.85
N ARG A 292 -23.01 20.74 -23.39
CA ARG A 292 -23.16 20.66 -24.85
C ARG A 292 -23.29 22.08 -25.35
N PRO A 293 -22.45 22.53 -26.26
CA PRO A 293 -22.65 23.85 -26.88
C PRO A 293 -24.02 23.82 -27.58
N THR A 294 -24.88 24.76 -27.19
CA THR A 294 -26.18 24.93 -27.81
C THR A 294 -25.97 25.38 -29.25
N ALA A 295 -26.79 24.84 -30.16
CA ALA A 295 -26.75 25.08 -31.61
C ALA A 295 -26.85 26.58 -32.06
N ARG A 296 -26.88 27.53 -31.14
CA ARG A 296 -26.91 28.98 -31.41
C ARG A 296 -25.53 29.66 -31.54
N GLN A 297 -24.42 28.96 -31.22
CA GLN A 297 -23.08 29.55 -31.34
C GLN A 297 -22.36 29.26 -32.67
N LEU A 298 -22.92 28.42 -33.52
CA LEU A 298 -22.35 28.09 -34.84
C LEU A 298 -22.88 29.00 -35.99
N ALA A 299 -23.77 29.95 -35.71
CA ALA A 299 -24.36 30.82 -36.75
C ALA A 299 -23.75 32.25 -36.81
N ARG A 300 -22.57 32.48 -36.23
CA ARG A 300 -21.94 33.83 -36.26
C ARG A 300 -20.49 33.82 -36.77
N GLN A 301 -20.07 32.81 -37.53
CA GLN A 301 -18.83 32.85 -38.33
C GLN A 301 -19.15 32.26 -39.71
N GLY A 302 -19.85 33.01 -40.52
CA GLY A 302 -20.02 32.89 -41.93
C GLY A 302 -20.01 34.30 -42.52
#